data_1f6c0b491ba1c1138031e5714a956a8f
#
_entry.id   1f6c0b491ba1c1138031e5714a956a8f
#
_cell.length_a   1.000
_cell.length_b   1.000
_cell.length_c   1.000
_cell.angle_alpha   90.00
_cell.angle_beta   90.00
_cell.angle_gamma   90.00
#
_symmetry.space_group_name_H-M   'P 1'
#
loop_
_entity.id
_entity.type
_entity.pdbx_description
1 polymer ?
#
loop_
_entity_poly.entity_id
_entity_poly.type
_entity_poly.pdbx_seq_one_letter_code
_entity_poly.pdbx_strand_id
1 'polypeptide(L)'
;MGQNGQRVFLGKVFFRGKIILKTGMHIGGSQESMQIGGVDSPIIRDSGNNLPYIPGSSLKGKLRSTLEKFGKRIKEGKEEKLSSNRSIGTFRQKVFIHCCEDIQLALNCEVCRIFGATGDDREFQKGKKDRRGDKAGNFPALLMVRDSLLDDAFMHPSRLLTEVKTETGVDRSTMAANPRQVERLLPDTAFIFEMVYSVENITLAGKAKTNFPEANLKTDLDNILTCMEIIESEGIGGHTSRGYGKVSFVFTEFSGRSLDYFKGKTEKEKEKSDGGFSIQEAREKIDEIVKLLQKEPENAVSD
;
A
#
# COMPACT_ATOMS: atom_id res chain seq x y z
N MET A 1 29.78 -22.01 12.70
CA MET A 1 29.65 -20.92 11.71
C MET A 1 28.16 -20.78 11.43
N GLY A 2 27.52 -19.71 11.91
CA GLY A 2 26.08 -19.49 11.71
C GLY A 2 25.83 -19.19 10.22
N GLN A 3 24.95 -19.98 9.59
CA GLN A 3 24.48 -19.65 8.24
C GLN A 3 23.68 -18.34 8.34
N ASN A 4 24.23 -17.28 7.76
CA ASN A 4 23.53 -15.99 7.67
C ASN A 4 22.31 -16.15 6.73
N GLY A 5 21.18 -15.55 7.11
CA GLY A 5 20.03 -15.46 6.21
C GLY A 5 20.41 -14.68 4.94
N GLN A 6 19.82 -15.02 3.80
CA GLN A 6 20.08 -14.41 2.51
C GLN A 6 18.78 -13.93 1.86
N ARG A 7 18.86 -12.78 1.18
CA ARG A 7 17.79 -12.29 0.29
C ARG A 7 18.35 -12.21 -1.12
N VAL A 8 17.71 -12.89 -2.04
CA VAL A 8 18.09 -12.92 -3.46
C VAL A 8 17.02 -12.21 -4.26
N PHE A 9 17.40 -11.13 -4.91
CA PHE A 9 16.51 -10.35 -5.77
C PHE A 9 16.25 -11.10 -7.08
N LEU A 10 14.98 -11.30 -7.42
CA LEU A 10 14.53 -11.95 -8.65
C LEU A 10 14.01 -10.93 -9.67
N GLY A 11 13.34 -9.89 -9.21
CA GLY A 11 12.76 -8.88 -10.07
C GLY A 11 11.77 -7.99 -9.36
N LYS A 12 10.99 -7.25 -10.14
CA LYS A 12 9.94 -6.36 -9.64
C LYS A 12 8.69 -6.46 -10.48
N VAL A 13 7.54 -6.22 -9.85
CA VAL A 13 6.25 -6.04 -10.52
C VAL A 13 5.83 -4.57 -10.38
N PHE A 14 5.47 -3.96 -11.49
CA PHE A 14 5.04 -2.57 -11.57
C PHE A 14 3.52 -2.49 -11.75
N PHE A 15 2.90 -1.66 -10.93
CA PHE A 15 1.48 -1.28 -11.01
C PHE A 15 1.46 0.22 -11.28
N ARG A 16 1.10 0.65 -12.46
CA ARG A 16 1.01 2.05 -12.84
C ARG A 16 -0.32 2.36 -13.49
N GLY A 17 -0.82 3.57 -13.25
CA GLY A 17 -2.08 3.98 -13.84
C GLY A 17 -2.63 5.24 -13.22
N LYS A 18 -3.95 5.39 -13.31
CA LYS A 18 -4.67 6.55 -12.81
C LYS A 18 -5.68 6.14 -11.74
N ILE A 19 -5.79 6.97 -10.70
CA ILE A 19 -6.89 6.96 -9.74
C ILE A 19 -7.82 8.09 -10.16
N ILE A 20 -9.03 7.75 -10.59
CA ILE A 20 -10.05 8.71 -11.04
C ILE A 20 -11.10 8.85 -9.95
N LEU A 21 -11.34 10.07 -9.48
CA LEU A 21 -12.36 10.35 -8.47
C LEU A 21 -13.75 10.26 -9.08
N LYS A 22 -14.61 9.40 -8.54
CA LYS A 22 -16.02 9.31 -8.93
C LYS A 22 -16.93 10.20 -8.08
N THR A 23 -16.48 10.53 -6.86
CA THR A 23 -17.13 11.50 -5.97
C THR A 23 -16.09 12.41 -5.37
N GLY A 24 -16.51 13.55 -4.80
CA GLY A 24 -15.57 14.47 -4.14
C GLY A 24 -14.76 13.75 -3.05
N MET A 25 -13.46 14.03 -2.94
CA MET A 25 -12.56 13.37 -2.01
C MET A 25 -11.91 14.38 -1.04
N HIS A 26 -11.85 13.99 0.24
CA HIS A 26 -11.12 14.71 1.27
C HIS A 26 -10.00 13.83 1.83
N ILE A 27 -8.76 14.24 1.65
CA ILE A 27 -7.59 13.70 2.37
C ILE A 27 -7.02 14.87 3.17
N GLY A 28 -7.21 14.83 4.50
CA GLY A 28 -6.85 15.93 5.38
C GLY A 28 -5.35 16.23 5.36
N GLY A 29 -5.02 17.52 5.32
CA GLY A 29 -3.69 18.04 5.56
C GLY A 29 -3.34 18.08 7.06
N SER A 30 -2.09 18.41 7.40
CA SER A 30 -1.68 18.67 8.78
C SER A 30 -2.34 19.98 9.28
N GLN A 31 -2.67 20.02 10.59
CA GLN A 31 -3.25 21.22 11.22
C GLN A 31 -2.32 22.45 11.18
N GLU A 32 -1.05 22.27 10.88
CA GLU A 32 -0.06 23.37 10.77
C GLU A 32 -0.34 24.33 9.62
N SER A 33 -1.18 23.95 8.66
CA SER A 33 -1.60 24.79 7.53
C SER A 33 -2.87 25.62 7.80
N MET A 34 -3.41 25.61 9.01
CA MET A 34 -4.57 26.43 9.37
C MET A 34 -4.21 27.93 9.39
N GLN A 35 -4.55 28.64 8.34
CA GLN A 35 -4.52 30.09 8.32
C GLN A 35 -5.74 30.63 9.07
N ILE A 36 -5.56 31.74 9.81
CA ILE A 36 -6.67 32.46 10.47
C ILE A 36 -7.66 32.89 9.39
N GLY A 37 -8.91 32.40 9.47
CA GLY A 37 -9.94 32.63 8.46
C GLY A 37 -9.97 31.63 7.29
N GLY A 38 -9.18 30.56 7.36
CA GLY A 38 -9.19 29.45 6.39
C GLY A 38 -10.33 28.45 6.62
N VAL A 39 -10.40 27.42 5.76
CA VAL A 39 -11.37 26.31 5.86
C VAL A 39 -11.04 25.44 7.09
N ASP A 40 -12.05 24.99 7.84
CA ASP A 40 -11.89 24.17 9.05
C ASP A 40 -11.11 22.86 8.80
N SER A 41 -11.27 22.27 7.61
CA SER A 41 -10.62 21.01 7.22
C SER A 41 -10.09 21.12 5.79
N PRO A 42 -8.84 21.61 5.62
CA PRO A 42 -8.20 21.70 4.30
C PRO A 42 -7.72 20.34 3.82
N ILE A 43 -7.58 20.16 2.50
CA ILE A 43 -6.95 18.98 1.90
C ILE A 43 -5.42 19.10 1.95
N ILE A 44 -4.76 17.93 1.85
CA ILE A 44 -3.30 17.86 1.74
C ILE A 44 -2.83 18.36 0.37
N ARG A 45 -1.74 19.15 0.39
CA ARG A 45 -1.11 19.72 -0.81
C ARG A 45 0.41 19.55 -0.73
N ASP A 46 1.04 19.43 -1.86
CA ASP A 46 2.49 19.44 -1.98
C ASP A 46 3.03 20.83 -1.63
N SER A 47 4.06 20.89 -0.80
CA SER A 47 4.63 22.14 -0.29
C SER A 47 5.39 22.95 -1.36
N GLY A 48 5.84 22.30 -2.44
CA GLY A 48 6.60 22.95 -3.49
C GLY A 48 5.74 23.65 -4.54
N ASN A 49 4.63 23.00 -4.94
CA ASN A 49 3.78 23.49 -6.02
C ASN A 49 2.33 23.79 -5.60
N ASN A 50 1.98 23.53 -4.35
CA ASN A 50 0.64 23.70 -3.77
C ASN A 50 -0.47 22.88 -4.47
N LEU A 51 -0.11 21.85 -5.25
CA LEU A 51 -1.07 20.97 -5.89
C LEU A 51 -1.51 19.86 -4.94
N PRO A 52 -2.77 19.41 -5.02
CA PRO A 52 -3.24 18.27 -4.24
C PRO A 52 -2.61 16.99 -4.73
N TYR A 53 -2.38 16.05 -3.81
CA TYR A 53 -1.88 14.71 -4.12
C TYR A 53 -2.48 13.68 -3.18
N ILE A 54 -2.39 12.40 -3.53
CA ILE A 54 -2.76 11.29 -2.62
C ILE A 54 -1.47 10.74 -2.02
N PRO A 55 -1.23 10.90 -0.70
CA PRO A 55 -0.03 10.35 -0.07
C PRO A 55 0.04 8.83 -0.24
N GLY A 56 1.21 8.33 -0.64
CA GLY A 56 1.47 6.89 -0.75
C GLY A 56 1.26 6.16 0.58
N SER A 57 1.54 6.83 1.71
CA SER A 57 1.25 6.32 3.05
C SER A 57 -0.26 6.11 3.28
N SER A 58 -1.12 7.01 2.78
CA SER A 58 -2.58 6.90 2.88
C SER A 58 -3.10 5.74 2.04
N LEU A 59 -2.66 5.65 0.78
CA LEU A 59 -3.03 4.54 -0.11
C LEU A 59 -2.52 3.20 0.42
N LYS A 60 -1.24 3.12 0.85
CA LYS A 60 -0.66 1.93 1.46
C LYS A 60 -1.38 1.51 2.73
N GLY A 61 -1.72 2.47 3.60
CA GLY A 61 -2.48 2.24 4.83
C GLY A 61 -3.87 1.68 4.54
N LYS A 62 -4.56 2.20 3.52
CA LYS A 62 -5.88 1.72 3.11
C LYS A 62 -5.80 0.30 2.54
N LEU A 63 -4.84 0.01 1.65
CA LEU A 63 -4.59 -1.35 1.13
C LEU A 63 -4.33 -2.33 2.27
N ARG A 64 -3.42 -1.99 3.20
CA ARG A 64 -3.11 -2.82 4.37
C ARG A 64 -4.33 -3.09 5.23
N SER A 65 -5.07 -2.05 5.62
CA SER A 65 -6.25 -2.20 6.47
C SER A 65 -7.38 -3.00 5.79
N THR A 66 -7.45 -2.95 4.46
CA THR A 66 -8.38 -3.78 3.68
C THR A 66 -7.94 -5.24 3.71
N LEU A 67 -6.65 -5.54 3.46
CA LEU A 67 -6.15 -6.91 3.50
C LEU A 67 -6.22 -7.51 4.92
N GLU A 68 -6.03 -6.74 5.96
CA GLU A 68 -6.17 -7.20 7.35
C GLU A 68 -7.57 -7.75 7.69
N LYS A 69 -8.62 -7.38 6.92
CA LYS A 69 -9.99 -7.85 7.13
C LYS A 69 -10.23 -9.27 6.60
N PHE A 70 -9.51 -9.68 5.54
CA PHE A 70 -9.72 -10.99 4.90
C PHE A 70 -8.45 -11.83 4.72
N GLY A 71 -7.27 -11.23 4.86
CA GLY A 71 -5.99 -11.91 4.73
C GLY A 71 -5.77 -12.99 5.80
N LYS A 72 -4.85 -13.88 5.55
CA LYS A 72 -4.55 -15.05 6.36
C LYS A 72 -3.06 -15.14 6.66
N ARG A 73 -2.71 -15.97 7.66
CA ARG A 73 -1.34 -16.44 7.87
C ARG A 73 -1.34 -17.95 8.03
N ILE A 74 -0.22 -18.58 7.68
CA ILE A 74 -0.01 -19.99 7.93
C ILE A 74 0.88 -20.15 9.15
N LYS A 75 0.37 -20.81 10.19
CA LYS A 75 1.12 -21.16 11.40
C LYS A 75 0.99 -22.66 11.65
N GLU A 76 2.14 -23.36 11.78
CA GLU A 76 2.18 -24.81 11.98
C GLU A 76 1.35 -25.60 10.95
N GLY A 77 1.36 -25.15 9.67
CA GLY A 77 0.61 -25.78 8.58
C GLY A 77 -0.90 -25.52 8.58
N LYS A 78 -1.42 -24.67 9.48
CA LYS A 78 -2.84 -24.29 9.56
C LYS A 78 -3.04 -22.84 9.19
N GLU A 79 -4.14 -22.57 8.49
CA GLU A 79 -4.57 -21.19 8.22
C GLU A 79 -5.16 -20.56 9.49
N GLU A 80 -4.68 -19.38 9.83
CA GLU A 80 -5.21 -18.55 10.92
C GLU A 80 -5.71 -17.21 10.39
N LYS A 81 -6.84 -16.75 10.92
CA LYS A 81 -7.33 -15.39 10.70
C LYS A 81 -6.41 -14.38 11.40
N LEU A 82 -6.25 -13.22 10.80
CA LEU A 82 -5.45 -12.15 11.36
C LEU A 82 -6.20 -11.42 12.48
N SER A 83 -5.45 -10.97 13.47
CA SER A 83 -5.96 -10.13 14.55
C SER A 83 -5.10 -8.88 14.69
N SER A 84 -5.69 -7.75 15.06
CA SER A 84 -4.96 -6.51 15.36
C SER A 84 -4.27 -6.66 16.70
N ASN A 85 -3.07 -7.22 16.70
CA ASN A 85 -2.32 -7.62 17.89
C ASN A 85 -1.31 -6.57 18.36
N ARG A 86 -1.11 -5.49 17.60
CA ARG A 86 -0.13 -4.45 17.90
C ARG A 86 -0.73 -3.06 17.86
N SER A 87 -0.42 -2.23 18.88
CA SER A 87 -0.76 -0.81 18.85
C SER A 87 0.43 0.04 18.44
N ILE A 88 0.20 0.97 17.52
CA ILE A 88 1.14 1.99 17.08
C ILE A 88 0.58 3.39 17.38
N GLY A 89 1.45 4.41 17.38
CA GLY A 89 1.06 5.80 17.63
C GLY A 89 1.33 6.24 19.08
N THR A 90 0.80 7.43 19.43
CA THR A 90 1.00 8.06 20.75
C THR A 90 0.01 7.53 21.78
N PHE A 91 0.22 7.86 23.07
CA PHE A 91 -0.69 7.49 24.15
C PHE A 91 -2.14 7.97 23.90
N ARG A 92 -2.31 9.13 23.27
CA ARG A 92 -3.63 9.73 22.99
C ARG A 92 -4.29 9.22 21.71
N GLN A 93 -3.48 8.71 20.74
CA GLN A 93 -3.95 8.25 19.43
C GLN A 93 -3.30 6.90 19.11
N LYS A 94 -3.87 5.83 19.65
CA LYS A 94 -3.43 4.46 19.38
C LYS A 94 -4.18 3.90 18.17
N VAL A 95 -3.43 3.34 17.25
CA VAL A 95 -3.96 2.58 16.12
C VAL A 95 -3.54 1.12 16.29
N PHE A 96 -4.49 0.21 16.20
CA PHE A 96 -4.24 -1.22 16.30
C PHE A 96 -4.10 -1.81 14.89
N ILE A 97 -3.03 -2.55 14.66
CA ILE A 97 -2.71 -3.20 13.38
C ILE A 97 -2.32 -4.66 13.62
N HIS A 98 -2.40 -5.46 12.56
CA HIS A 98 -1.79 -6.79 12.54
C HIS A 98 -0.27 -6.68 12.31
N CYS A 99 0.53 -7.38 13.13
CA CYS A 99 1.97 -7.47 12.95
C CYS A 99 2.48 -8.80 13.51
N CYS A 100 3.15 -9.60 12.68
CA CYS A 100 3.80 -10.83 13.13
C CYS A 100 5.04 -10.52 13.98
N GLU A 101 5.24 -11.34 15.02
CA GLU A 101 6.29 -11.13 16.03
C GLU A 101 7.68 -11.57 15.54
N ASP A 102 7.73 -12.54 14.62
CA ASP A 102 8.97 -13.06 14.07
C ASP A 102 8.95 -13.08 12.52
N ILE A 103 10.14 -13.15 11.93
CA ILE A 103 10.34 -13.10 10.47
C ILE A 103 9.70 -14.31 9.78
N GLN A 104 9.71 -15.49 10.40
CA GLN A 104 9.15 -16.69 9.77
C GLN A 104 7.63 -16.61 9.68
N LEU A 105 6.97 -16.13 10.75
CA LEU A 105 5.54 -15.87 10.72
C LEU A 105 5.20 -14.76 9.72
N ALA A 106 6.06 -13.72 9.61
CA ALA A 106 5.85 -12.63 8.66
C ALA A 106 5.92 -13.12 7.19
N LEU A 107 6.85 -14.03 6.86
CA LEU A 107 6.94 -14.65 5.53
C LEU A 107 5.69 -15.45 5.15
N ASN A 108 5.07 -16.09 6.13
CA ASN A 108 3.88 -16.92 5.96
C ASN A 108 2.57 -16.14 6.21
N CYS A 109 2.64 -14.81 6.33
CA CYS A 109 1.52 -13.93 6.55
C CYS A 109 1.33 -13.01 5.33
N GLU A 110 0.18 -13.05 4.71
CA GLU A 110 -0.14 -12.26 3.52
C GLU A 110 0.03 -10.74 3.75
N VAL A 111 -0.39 -10.24 4.93
CA VAL A 111 -0.25 -8.82 5.28
C VAL A 111 1.20 -8.44 5.57
N CYS A 112 1.87 -9.19 6.45
CA CYS A 112 3.23 -8.85 6.87
C CYS A 112 4.25 -9.03 5.74
N ARG A 113 4.03 -9.99 4.84
CA ARG A 113 4.86 -10.19 3.66
C ARG A 113 4.76 -9.01 2.69
N ILE A 114 3.56 -8.54 2.39
CA ILE A 114 3.33 -7.44 1.46
C ILE A 114 3.73 -6.09 2.10
N PHE A 115 3.24 -5.79 3.31
CA PHE A 115 3.34 -4.46 3.91
C PHE A 115 4.45 -4.29 4.92
N GLY A 116 5.13 -5.38 5.28
CA GLY A 116 6.19 -5.40 6.28
C GLY A 116 5.68 -5.61 7.71
N ALA A 117 6.59 -6.05 8.57
CA ALA A 117 6.40 -6.17 10.01
C ALA A 117 7.59 -5.52 10.71
N THR A 118 7.33 -4.71 11.72
CA THR A 118 8.36 -4.06 12.54
C THR A 118 8.45 -4.79 13.88
N GLY A 119 9.62 -5.24 14.30
CA GLY A 119 9.85 -5.81 15.63
C GLY A 119 9.39 -4.85 16.75
N ASP A 120 8.99 -5.37 17.89
CA ASP A 120 8.54 -4.53 19.01
C ASP A 120 9.71 -4.05 19.85
N ASP A 121 10.07 -2.76 19.72
CA ASP A 121 11.14 -2.14 20.54
C ASP A 121 10.77 -2.04 22.03
N ARG A 122 9.48 -2.22 22.40
CA ARG A 122 9.01 -2.09 23.78
C ARG A 122 9.34 -3.28 24.67
N GLU A 123 9.50 -4.47 24.11
CA GLU A 123 10.04 -5.61 24.89
C GLU A 123 11.53 -5.45 25.21
N PHE A 124 12.25 -4.70 24.37
CA PHE A 124 13.64 -4.31 24.64
C PHE A 124 13.77 -3.44 25.90
N GLN A 125 12.82 -2.55 26.16
CA GLN A 125 12.84 -1.68 27.36
C GLN A 125 12.45 -2.41 28.64
N LYS A 126 11.76 -3.57 28.56
CA LYS A 126 11.35 -4.34 29.74
C LYS A 126 12.36 -5.39 30.25
N GLY A 127 13.58 -5.40 29.68
CA GLY A 127 14.67 -6.26 30.18
C GLY A 127 14.44 -7.76 30.00
N LYS A 128 13.40 -8.20 29.29
CA LYS A 128 13.22 -9.59 28.87
C LYS A 128 14.09 -9.88 27.67
N LYS A 129 15.39 -10.10 27.92
CA LYS A 129 16.24 -10.79 26.97
C LYS A 129 15.62 -12.16 26.73
N ASP A 130 15.11 -12.40 25.52
CA ASP A 130 14.91 -13.78 25.10
C ASP A 130 16.25 -14.50 25.23
N ARG A 131 16.24 -15.67 25.90
CA ARG A 131 17.46 -16.45 26.20
C ARG A 131 18.26 -16.87 24.99
N ARG A 132 17.81 -16.55 23.77
CA ARG A 132 18.44 -16.88 22.47
C ARG A 132 19.09 -15.72 21.77
N GLY A 133 19.02 -14.49 22.29
CA GLY A 133 19.69 -13.34 21.65
C GLY A 133 19.08 -12.89 20.31
N ASP A 134 17.99 -13.48 19.88
CA ASP A 134 17.31 -13.13 18.64
C ASP A 134 16.49 -11.86 18.85
N LYS A 135 17.01 -10.75 18.34
CA LYS A 135 16.24 -9.51 18.22
C LYS A 135 15.00 -9.82 17.35
N ALA A 136 13.82 -9.44 17.83
CA ALA A 136 12.62 -9.43 17.00
C ALA A 136 12.95 -8.70 15.70
N GLY A 137 13.11 -9.45 14.60
CA GLY A 137 13.63 -8.91 13.37
C GLY A 137 12.57 -8.10 12.65
N ASN A 138 12.96 -6.94 12.11
CA ASN A 138 12.13 -6.22 11.17
C ASN A 138 12.04 -7.00 9.86
N PHE A 139 10.83 -7.19 9.34
CA PHE A 139 10.60 -7.69 8.00
C PHE A 139 10.21 -6.50 7.10
N PRO A 140 11.09 -6.09 6.16
CA PRO A 140 10.80 -4.95 5.28
C PRO A 140 9.67 -5.29 4.31
N ALA A 141 8.84 -4.27 4.00
CA ALA A 141 7.74 -4.41 3.05
C ALA A 141 8.25 -4.76 1.66
N LEU A 142 7.58 -5.70 0.98
CA LEU A 142 7.82 -5.98 -0.42
C LEU A 142 7.10 -4.98 -1.34
N LEU A 143 5.96 -4.43 -0.90
CA LEU A 143 5.21 -3.42 -1.64
C LEU A 143 5.65 -2.00 -1.26
N MET A 144 6.10 -1.26 -2.26
CA MET A 144 6.36 0.18 -2.21
C MET A 144 5.19 0.89 -2.88
N VAL A 145 4.63 1.91 -2.23
CA VAL A 145 3.56 2.75 -2.77
C VAL A 145 4.05 4.19 -2.77
N ARG A 146 4.11 4.81 -3.93
CA ARG A 146 4.53 6.20 -4.10
C ARG A 146 3.37 7.15 -3.91
N ASP A 147 3.68 8.42 -3.67
CA ASP A 147 2.67 9.48 -3.71
C ASP A 147 2.07 9.55 -5.10
N SER A 148 0.74 9.64 -5.16
CA SER A 148 0.03 9.77 -6.42
C SER A 148 -0.17 11.24 -6.72
N LEU A 149 0.56 11.75 -7.71
CA LEU A 149 0.54 13.15 -8.12
C LEU A 149 -0.65 13.43 -9.03
N LEU A 150 -1.07 14.68 -9.06
CA LEU A 150 -2.12 15.14 -9.97
C LEU A 150 -1.73 14.85 -11.42
N ASP A 151 -2.66 14.33 -12.22
CA ASP A 151 -2.45 14.09 -13.65
C ASP A 151 -2.28 15.44 -14.39
N ASP A 152 -1.29 15.52 -15.29
CA ASP A 152 -0.94 16.73 -16.06
C ASP A 152 -2.14 17.35 -16.78
N ALA A 153 -3.11 16.54 -17.23
CA ALA A 153 -4.35 17.02 -17.83
C ALA A 153 -5.19 17.94 -16.91
N PHE A 154 -4.90 17.92 -15.61
CA PHE A 154 -5.59 18.72 -14.58
C PHE A 154 -4.76 19.92 -14.09
N MET A 155 -3.52 20.10 -14.56
CA MET A 155 -2.61 21.16 -14.09
C MET A 155 -2.86 22.53 -14.75
N HIS A 156 -4.00 22.73 -15.40
CA HIS A 156 -4.30 24.04 -16.03
C HIS A 156 -4.72 25.07 -14.96
N PRO A 157 -4.12 26.30 -14.93
CA PRO A 157 -4.37 27.31 -13.89
C PRO A 157 -5.82 27.74 -13.72
N SER A 158 -6.63 27.70 -14.78
CA SER A 158 -8.05 28.06 -14.74
C SER A 158 -8.98 26.91 -14.30
N ARG A 159 -8.43 25.72 -14.07
CA ARG A 159 -9.24 24.57 -13.64
C ARG A 159 -9.44 24.58 -12.15
N LEU A 160 -10.70 24.64 -11.72
CA LEU A 160 -11.05 24.46 -10.32
C LEU A 160 -10.86 22.98 -9.94
N LEU A 161 -10.02 22.73 -8.93
CA LEU A 161 -9.73 21.38 -8.44
C LEU A 161 -10.48 21.03 -7.16
N THR A 162 -10.88 22.03 -6.40
CA THR A 162 -11.48 21.87 -5.07
C THR A 162 -12.72 22.73 -4.91
N GLU A 163 -13.57 22.30 -3.99
CA GLU A 163 -14.69 23.07 -3.49
C GLU A 163 -14.75 23.02 -1.97
N VAL A 164 -15.39 23.98 -1.35
CA VAL A 164 -15.70 23.98 0.08
C VAL A 164 -17.15 23.55 0.26
N LYS A 165 -17.35 22.42 0.94
CA LYS A 165 -18.68 21.92 1.29
C LYS A 165 -18.95 22.17 2.76
N THR A 166 -20.07 22.82 3.08
CA THR A 166 -20.54 22.97 4.46
C THR A 166 -21.32 21.72 4.88
N GLU A 167 -20.87 21.08 5.95
CA GLU A 167 -21.56 19.97 6.63
C GLU A 167 -22.10 20.47 7.97
N THR A 168 -23.39 20.27 8.24
CA THR A 168 -24.02 20.74 9.46
C THR A 168 -24.28 19.56 10.40
N GLY A 169 -23.66 19.60 11.59
CA GLY A 169 -24.05 18.79 12.73
C GLY A 169 -25.23 19.42 13.44
N VAL A 170 -26.28 18.65 13.73
CA VAL A 170 -27.45 19.13 14.51
C VAL A 170 -27.46 18.45 15.86
N ASP A 171 -27.48 19.25 16.92
CA ASP A 171 -27.67 18.76 18.29
C ASP A 171 -29.04 18.13 18.43
N ARG A 172 -29.11 16.90 18.94
CA ARG A 172 -30.37 16.12 18.99
C ARG A 172 -31.35 16.61 20.05
N SER A 173 -30.86 17.33 21.05
CA SER A 173 -31.68 17.83 22.19
C SER A 173 -32.14 19.27 21.95
N THR A 174 -31.21 20.13 21.49
CA THR A 174 -31.48 21.56 21.37
C THR A 174 -31.80 21.99 19.93
N MET A 175 -31.64 21.10 18.95
CA MET A 175 -31.77 21.38 17.51
C MET A 175 -30.80 22.47 17.00
N ALA A 176 -29.81 22.83 17.82
CA ALA A 176 -28.78 23.79 17.40
C ALA A 176 -27.94 23.24 16.26
N ALA A 177 -27.73 24.08 15.24
CA ALA A 177 -26.93 23.74 14.07
C ALA A 177 -25.46 24.15 14.30
N ASN A 178 -24.52 23.24 14.02
CA ASN A 178 -23.08 23.48 14.04
C ASN A 178 -22.48 23.23 12.64
N PRO A 179 -22.40 24.26 11.78
CA PRO A 179 -21.84 24.11 10.44
C PRO A 179 -20.32 23.97 10.52
N ARG A 180 -19.74 23.11 9.65
CA ARG A 180 -18.30 22.91 9.46
C ARG A 180 -17.98 22.97 7.98
N GLN A 181 -16.90 23.64 7.63
CA GLN A 181 -16.43 23.75 6.26
C GLN A 181 -15.37 22.69 5.98
N VAL A 182 -15.64 21.85 4.98
CA VAL A 182 -14.72 20.78 4.55
C VAL A 182 -14.31 21.06 3.10
N GLU A 183 -13.02 21.27 2.88
CA GLU A 183 -12.48 21.32 1.52
C GLU A 183 -12.43 19.89 0.95
N ARG A 184 -12.81 19.72 -0.31
CA ARG A 184 -12.71 18.44 -1.01
C ARG A 184 -12.34 18.63 -2.48
N LEU A 185 -11.66 17.65 -3.03
CA LEU A 185 -11.40 17.56 -4.46
C LEU A 185 -12.70 17.31 -5.22
N LEU A 186 -12.77 17.87 -6.42
CA LEU A 186 -13.91 17.66 -7.32
C LEU A 186 -13.90 16.26 -7.93
N PRO A 187 -15.09 15.69 -8.25
CA PRO A 187 -15.20 14.50 -9.08
C PRO A 187 -14.43 14.63 -10.40
N ASP A 188 -14.15 13.51 -11.05
CA ASP A 188 -13.42 13.37 -12.30
C ASP A 188 -11.96 13.84 -12.26
N THR A 189 -11.45 14.35 -11.12
CA THR A 189 -10.02 14.60 -10.93
C THR A 189 -9.27 13.29 -10.96
N ALA A 190 -8.13 13.25 -11.69
CA ALA A 190 -7.30 12.06 -11.79
C ALA A 190 -5.91 12.27 -11.19
N PHE A 191 -5.37 11.20 -10.60
CA PHE A 191 -4.03 11.14 -10.02
C PHE A 191 -3.26 9.98 -10.61
N ILE A 192 -1.97 10.17 -10.91
CA ILE A 192 -1.08 9.13 -11.41
C ILE A 192 -0.55 8.33 -10.21
N PHE A 193 -0.79 7.03 -10.16
CA PHE A 193 -0.23 6.16 -9.13
C PHE A 193 0.87 5.26 -9.66
N GLU A 194 1.85 4.98 -8.81
CA GLU A 194 2.85 3.94 -9.00
C GLU A 194 3.01 3.12 -7.74
N MET A 195 2.87 1.79 -7.88
CA MET A 195 3.25 0.83 -6.85
C MET A 195 4.25 -0.16 -7.43
N VAL A 196 5.21 -0.58 -6.62
CA VAL A 196 6.26 -1.51 -7.03
C VAL A 196 6.37 -2.63 -5.99
N TYR A 197 6.17 -3.87 -6.43
CA TYR A 197 6.35 -5.05 -5.60
C TYR A 197 7.70 -5.70 -5.90
N SER A 198 8.54 -5.90 -4.86
CA SER A 198 9.84 -6.57 -4.99
C SER A 198 9.67 -8.08 -4.86
N VAL A 199 10.18 -8.82 -5.84
CA VAL A 199 10.18 -10.28 -5.84
C VAL A 199 11.56 -10.76 -5.38
N GLU A 200 11.61 -11.45 -4.24
CA GLU A 200 12.85 -11.88 -3.60
C GLU A 200 12.73 -13.28 -3.02
N ASN A 201 13.74 -14.12 -3.20
CA ASN A 201 13.90 -15.35 -2.44
C ASN A 201 14.56 -15.03 -1.09
N ILE A 202 13.91 -15.44 0.00
CA ILE A 202 14.35 -15.13 1.36
C ILE A 202 14.67 -16.44 2.06
N THR A 203 15.94 -16.65 2.41
CA THR A 203 16.41 -17.79 3.19
C THR A 203 16.72 -17.31 4.61
N LEU A 204 16.13 -17.95 5.61
CA LEU A 204 16.42 -17.67 7.01
C LEU A 204 17.61 -18.51 7.50
N ALA A 205 18.42 -17.92 8.38
CA ALA A 205 19.56 -18.59 8.98
C ALA A 205 19.15 -19.92 9.66
N GLY A 206 19.87 -21.00 9.35
CA GLY A 206 19.64 -22.33 9.95
C GLY A 206 18.44 -23.12 9.41
N LYS A 207 17.78 -22.67 8.34
CA LYS A 207 16.68 -23.39 7.70
C LYS A 207 16.98 -23.68 6.23
N ALA A 208 16.37 -24.76 5.72
CA ALA A 208 16.41 -25.06 4.28
C ALA A 208 15.89 -23.85 3.48
N LYS A 209 16.41 -23.67 2.25
CA LYS A 209 15.96 -22.60 1.34
C LYS A 209 14.43 -22.54 1.35
N THR A 210 13.86 -21.53 1.98
CA THR A 210 12.47 -21.17 1.73
C THR A 210 12.48 -20.43 0.41
N ASN A 211 12.40 -21.19 -0.69
CA ASN A 211 12.11 -20.58 -1.98
C ASN A 211 10.85 -19.77 -1.78
N PHE A 212 10.86 -18.51 -2.25
CA PHE A 212 9.63 -17.72 -2.31
C PHE A 212 8.70 -18.53 -3.23
N PRO A 213 7.69 -19.25 -2.70
CA PRO A 213 6.94 -20.16 -3.55
C PRO A 213 6.18 -19.33 -4.58
N GLU A 214 6.12 -19.84 -5.80
CA GLU A 214 5.25 -19.32 -6.88
C GLU A 214 3.87 -18.93 -6.37
N ALA A 215 3.30 -19.79 -5.53
CA ALA A 215 2.01 -19.56 -4.89
C ALA A 215 1.96 -18.27 -4.06
N ASN A 216 3.04 -17.87 -3.39
CA ASN A 216 3.05 -16.63 -2.61
C ASN A 216 3.04 -15.38 -3.49
N LEU A 217 3.82 -15.37 -4.59
CA LEU A 217 3.81 -14.25 -5.53
C LEU A 217 2.43 -14.08 -6.17
N LYS A 218 1.86 -15.18 -6.69
CA LYS A 218 0.51 -15.18 -7.27
C LYS A 218 -0.53 -14.67 -6.27
N THR A 219 -0.51 -15.19 -5.05
CA THR A 219 -1.43 -14.79 -3.98
C THR A 219 -1.25 -13.33 -3.60
N ASP A 220 -0.02 -12.83 -3.50
CA ASP A 220 0.24 -11.46 -3.12
C ASP A 220 -0.25 -10.46 -4.18
N LEU A 221 0.00 -10.75 -5.47
CA LEU A 221 -0.49 -9.92 -6.57
C LEU A 221 -2.01 -9.91 -6.63
N ASP A 222 -2.65 -11.08 -6.49
CA ASP A 222 -4.11 -11.19 -6.46
C ASP A 222 -4.73 -10.46 -5.26
N ASN A 223 -4.13 -10.57 -4.07
CA ASN A 223 -4.54 -9.85 -2.87
C ASN A 223 -4.44 -8.33 -3.03
N ILE A 224 -3.39 -7.82 -3.69
CA ILE A 224 -3.23 -6.38 -3.95
C ILE A 224 -4.36 -5.92 -4.89
N LEU A 225 -4.61 -6.63 -5.99
CA LEU A 225 -5.70 -6.30 -6.92
C LEU A 225 -7.07 -6.39 -6.26
N THR A 226 -7.31 -7.42 -5.43
CA THR A 226 -8.54 -7.56 -4.64
C THR A 226 -8.74 -6.38 -3.67
N CYS A 227 -7.67 -5.94 -2.99
CA CYS A 227 -7.74 -4.74 -2.16
C CYS A 227 -8.10 -3.49 -2.96
N MET A 228 -7.55 -3.33 -4.17
CA MET A 228 -7.89 -2.20 -5.03
C MET A 228 -9.36 -2.23 -5.45
N GLU A 229 -9.90 -3.39 -5.80
CA GLU A 229 -11.31 -3.58 -6.16
C GLU A 229 -12.26 -3.28 -4.98
N ILE A 230 -11.91 -3.73 -3.77
CA ILE A 230 -12.65 -3.37 -2.55
C ILE A 230 -12.60 -1.86 -2.30
N ILE A 231 -11.45 -1.22 -2.52
CA ILE A 231 -11.28 0.22 -2.36
C ILE A 231 -12.15 1.00 -3.34
N GLU A 232 -12.35 0.55 -4.58
CA GLU A 232 -13.30 1.17 -5.50
C GLU A 232 -14.73 1.20 -4.94
N SER A 233 -15.09 0.19 -4.16
CA SER A 233 -16.40 0.11 -3.49
C SER A 233 -16.48 0.93 -2.20
N GLU A 234 -15.41 0.91 -1.37
CA GLU A 234 -15.37 1.59 -0.06
C GLU A 234 -14.94 3.06 -0.14
N GLY A 235 -14.08 3.42 -1.11
CA GLY A 235 -13.47 4.74 -1.26
C GLY A 235 -12.18 4.97 -0.47
N ILE A 236 -11.53 6.10 -0.74
CA ILE A 236 -10.27 6.56 -0.13
C ILE A 236 -10.49 7.91 0.58
N GLY A 237 -9.70 8.16 1.62
CA GLY A 237 -9.73 9.41 2.37
C GLY A 237 -10.73 9.42 3.50
N GLY A 238 -11.03 10.61 4.00
CA GLY A 238 -12.01 10.84 5.06
C GLY A 238 -13.45 10.89 4.54
N HIS A 239 -14.40 10.72 5.47
CA HIS A 239 -15.84 10.87 5.21
C HIS A 239 -16.44 9.89 4.19
N THR A 240 -15.80 8.74 3.93
CA THR A 240 -16.27 7.75 2.94
C THR A 240 -17.69 7.25 3.24
N SER A 241 -18.06 7.07 4.52
CA SER A 241 -19.42 6.72 4.94
C SER A 241 -20.49 7.78 4.60
N ARG A 242 -20.06 8.99 4.21
CA ARG A 242 -20.91 10.10 3.78
C ARG A 242 -20.85 10.35 2.27
N GLY A 243 -20.34 9.35 1.51
CA GLY A 243 -20.29 9.38 0.06
C GLY A 243 -19.06 10.08 -0.56
N TYR A 244 -18.01 10.34 0.25
CA TYR A 244 -16.76 10.90 -0.27
C TYR A 244 -15.82 9.79 -0.75
N GLY A 245 -14.92 10.16 -1.66
CA GLY A 245 -13.73 9.39 -1.99
C GLY A 245 -13.97 8.11 -2.79
N LYS A 246 -15.12 7.94 -3.45
CA LYS A 246 -15.29 6.85 -4.40
C LYS A 246 -14.33 7.04 -5.56
N VAL A 247 -13.57 6.01 -5.90
CA VAL A 247 -12.54 6.05 -6.94
C VAL A 247 -12.72 4.93 -7.95
N SER A 248 -12.01 5.03 -9.07
CA SER A 248 -11.78 3.94 -10.02
C SER A 248 -10.31 3.90 -10.38
N PHE A 249 -9.74 2.70 -10.43
CA PHE A 249 -8.37 2.47 -10.88
C PHE A 249 -8.36 2.09 -12.36
N VAL A 250 -7.54 2.79 -13.14
CA VAL A 250 -7.31 2.49 -14.55
C VAL A 250 -5.82 2.27 -14.75
N PHE A 251 -5.43 1.04 -15.08
CA PHE A 251 -4.04 0.69 -15.28
C PHE A 251 -3.52 1.17 -16.63
N THR A 252 -2.30 1.67 -16.68
CA THR A 252 -1.52 1.90 -17.90
C THR A 252 -0.39 0.89 -18.04
N GLU A 253 0.06 0.30 -16.92
CA GLU A 253 1.08 -0.74 -16.89
C GLU A 253 0.81 -1.69 -15.71
N PHE A 254 0.81 -2.99 -15.99
CA PHE A 254 0.93 -4.05 -15.00
C PHE A 254 1.87 -5.11 -15.57
N SER A 255 3.13 -5.08 -15.15
CA SER A 255 4.21 -5.85 -15.78
C SER A 255 5.23 -6.35 -14.77
N GLY A 256 5.88 -7.48 -15.10
CA GLY A 256 7.02 -8.01 -14.38
C GLY A 256 8.33 -7.64 -15.07
N ARG A 257 9.39 -7.34 -14.29
CA ARG A 257 10.74 -7.11 -14.79
C ARG A 257 11.71 -7.97 -13.99
N SER A 258 12.37 -8.92 -14.66
CA SER A 258 13.35 -9.83 -14.04
C SER A 258 14.68 -9.12 -13.73
N LEU A 259 15.56 -9.77 -12.97
CA LEU A 259 16.92 -9.28 -12.75
C LEU A 259 17.69 -9.06 -14.06
N ASP A 260 17.49 -9.94 -15.06
CA ASP A 260 18.17 -9.83 -16.36
C ASP A 260 17.71 -8.60 -17.16
N TYR A 261 16.45 -8.19 -17.01
CA TYR A 261 15.98 -6.91 -17.54
C TYR A 261 16.79 -5.73 -16.95
N PHE A 262 17.01 -5.70 -15.64
CA PHE A 262 17.77 -4.64 -14.98
C PHE A 262 19.27 -4.67 -15.33
N LYS A 263 19.79 -5.86 -15.68
CA LYS A 263 21.17 -6.03 -16.19
C LYS A 263 21.30 -5.70 -17.69
N GLY A 264 20.21 -5.33 -18.37
CA GLY A 264 20.21 -5.01 -19.78
C GLY A 264 20.38 -6.21 -20.72
N LYS A 265 20.13 -7.44 -20.23
CA LYS A 265 20.26 -8.68 -21.03
C LYS A 265 19.01 -9.00 -21.86
N THR A 266 17.85 -8.46 -21.48
CA THR A 266 16.58 -8.60 -22.18
C THR A 266 16.15 -7.27 -22.79
N GLU A 267 15.55 -7.30 -23.97
CA GLU A 267 15.01 -6.10 -24.62
C GLU A 267 13.95 -5.45 -23.71
N LYS A 268 13.96 -4.11 -23.68
CA LYS A 268 12.96 -3.32 -22.98
C LYS A 268 11.66 -3.39 -23.75
N GLU A 269 10.80 -4.33 -23.44
CA GLU A 269 9.43 -4.35 -23.93
C GLU A 269 8.74 -3.06 -23.49
N LYS A 270 8.39 -2.23 -24.44
CA LYS A 270 7.56 -1.04 -24.26
C LYS A 270 6.09 -1.46 -24.22
N GLU A 271 5.67 -2.14 -23.17
CA GLU A 271 4.23 -2.29 -22.93
C GLU A 271 3.66 -0.99 -22.32
N LYS A 272 3.47 0.00 -23.17
CA LYS A 272 2.49 1.05 -22.90
C LYS A 272 1.26 0.70 -23.72
N SER A 273 0.19 0.26 -23.06
CA SER A 273 -1.11 0.28 -23.72
C SER A 273 -1.57 1.73 -23.79
N ASP A 274 -1.78 2.25 -25.00
CA ASP A 274 -2.33 3.60 -25.22
C ASP A 274 -3.77 3.73 -24.70
N GLY A 275 -4.44 2.64 -24.39
CA GLY A 275 -5.73 2.58 -23.71
C GLY A 275 -5.57 1.95 -22.33
N GLY A 276 -6.01 2.64 -21.26
CA GLY A 276 -6.00 2.07 -19.93
C GLY A 276 -6.85 0.79 -19.84
N PHE A 277 -6.51 -0.11 -18.88
CA PHE A 277 -7.23 -1.35 -18.63
C PHE A 277 -7.68 -1.47 -17.16
N SER A 278 -8.66 -2.32 -16.91
CA SER A 278 -9.29 -2.52 -15.61
C SER A 278 -8.48 -3.42 -14.67
N ILE A 279 -8.87 -3.46 -13.40
CA ILE A 279 -8.31 -4.41 -12.41
C ILE A 279 -8.52 -5.85 -12.88
N GLN A 280 -9.66 -6.16 -13.50
CA GLN A 280 -9.95 -7.51 -13.97
C GLN A 280 -9.00 -7.96 -15.10
N GLU A 281 -8.75 -7.09 -16.07
CA GLU A 281 -7.77 -7.35 -17.13
C GLU A 281 -6.34 -7.44 -16.59
N ALA A 282 -5.99 -6.66 -15.54
CA ALA A 282 -4.72 -6.82 -14.85
C ALA A 282 -4.60 -8.21 -14.19
N ARG A 283 -5.67 -8.72 -13.60
CA ARG A 283 -5.71 -10.04 -12.95
C ARG A 283 -5.36 -11.18 -13.92
N GLU A 284 -5.78 -11.08 -15.17
CA GLU A 284 -5.48 -12.07 -16.21
C GLU A 284 -3.97 -12.17 -16.53
N LYS A 285 -3.22 -11.10 -16.30
CA LYS A 285 -1.76 -11.06 -16.55
C LYS A 285 -0.90 -11.68 -15.43
N ILE A 286 -1.48 -12.02 -14.28
CA ILE A 286 -0.73 -12.50 -13.11
C ILE A 286 0.10 -13.74 -13.45
N ASP A 287 -0.48 -14.74 -14.12
CA ASP A 287 0.21 -16.00 -14.41
C ASP A 287 1.41 -15.82 -15.35
N GLU A 288 1.33 -14.89 -16.29
CA GLU A 288 2.44 -14.52 -17.18
C GLU A 288 3.57 -13.86 -16.39
N ILE A 289 3.26 -12.88 -15.54
CA ILE A 289 4.22 -12.20 -14.68
C ILE A 289 4.92 -13.17 -13.74
N VAL A 290 4.17 -14.09 -13.14
CA VAL A 290 4.70 -15.11 -12.23
C VAL A 290 5.69 -16.02 -12.97
N LYS A 291 5.35 -16.52 -14.16
CA LYS A 291 6.24 -17.35 -15.00
C LYS A 291 7.52 -16.62 -15.39
N LEU A 292 7.42 -15.33 -15.73
CA LEU A 292 8.58 -14.51 -16.10
C LEU A 292 9.58 -14.37 -14.94
N LEU A 293 9.08 -14.19 -13.70
CA LEU A 293 9.91 -13.90 -12.54
C LEU A 293 10.41 -15.14 -11.80
N GLN A 294 9.99 -16.33 -12.19
CA GLN A 294 10.43 -17.61 -11.60
C GLN A 294 11.71 -18.16 -12.19
N LYS A 295 12.09 -17.74 -13.40
CA LYS A 295 13.34 -18.18 -14.00
C LYS A 295 14.50 -17.69 -13.13
N GLU A 296 15.13 -18.60 -12.38
CA GLU A 296 16.39 -18.27 -11.71
C GLU A 296 17.39 -17.76 -12.75
N PRO A 297 18.15 -16.71 -12.44
CA PRO A 297 19.21 -16.26 -13.35
C PRO A 297 20.18 -17.42 -13.56
N GLU A 298 20.47 -17.76 -14.81
CA GLU A 298 21.30 -18.89 -15.26
C GLU A 298 22.73 -18.92 -14.66
N ASN A 299 23.10 -17.96 -13.80
CA ASN A 299 24.42 -17.80 -13.21
C ASN A 299 24.45 -17.74 -11.68
N ALA A 300 23.55 -18.45 -10.99
CA ALA A 300 23.60 -18.53 -9.51
C ALA A 300 24.29 -19.83 -9.00
N VAL A 301 25.01 -20.56 -9.87
CA VAL A 301 25.79 -21.76 -9.46
C VAL A 301 27.15 -21.66 -10.10
N SER A 302 28.11 -21.13 -9.38
CA SER A 302 29.54 -21.55 -9.30
C SER A 302 30.31 -20.51 -8.49
N ASP A 303 30.44 -20.75 -7.22
CA ASP A 303 31.72 -20.85 -6.49
C ASP A 303 31.44 -21.33 -5.06
#